data_c963e81aada95287bfe5e95f71b63f89
#
_entry.id   c963e81aada95287bfe5e95f71b63f89
#
_cell.length_a   1.000
_cell.length_b   1.000
_cell.length_c   1.000
_cell.angle_alpha   90.00
_cell.angle_beta   90.00
_cell.angle_gamma   90.00
#
_symmetry.space_group_name_H-M   'P 1'
#
loop_
_entity.id
_entity.type
_entity.pdbx_description
1 polymer ?
#
loop_
_entity_poly.entity_id
_entity_poly.type
_entity_poly.pdbx_seq_one_letter_code
_entity_poly.pdbx_strand_id
1 'polypeptide(L)'
;MFVQPDEKAYTLNEARAMFEHRALWLYYLAENPANEGGDGPLHKAIRKCGLYHAAVKFGKFETIEKFNELFTAEPVRSVFEMEIVEKTDEKLSVDFHYCPLVEAWKKVGASDEDITALCDIAMEGDRGIIEGIGGTKFELPKTIANGDDVCQIRISTL
;
A
#
# COMPACT_ATOMS: atom_id res chain seq x y z
N MET A 1 4.46 11.51 30.62
CA MET A 1 3.67 10.26 30.78
C MET A 1 2.93 9.99 29.47
N PHE A 2 3.20 8.86 28.83
CA PHE A 2 2.43 8.46 27.64
C PHE A 2 1.15 7.81 28.14
N VAL A 3 0.00 8.40 27.75
CA VAL A 3 -1.30 7.75 27.94
C VAL A 3 -1.40 6.64 26.92
N GLN A 4 -1.56 5.41 27.34
CA GLN A 4 -1.89 4.31 26.43
C GLN A 4 -3.26 4.63 25.81
N PRO A 5 -3.38 4.69 24.48
CA PRO A 5 -4.66 4.92 23.87
C PRO A 5 -5.60 3.73 24.15
N ASP A 6 -6.84 4.04 24.50
CA ASP A 6 -7.90 3.04 24.55
C ASP A 6 -8.08 2.38 23.19
N GLU A 7 -8.72 1.19 23.12
CA GLU A 7 -8.92 0.41 21.88
C GLU A 7 -9.55 1.18 20.70
N LYS A 8 -10.10 2.38 20.93
CA LYS A 8 -10.68 3.27 19.92
C LYS A 8 -10.11 4.69 20.01
N ALA A 9 -8.80 4.81 20.04
CA ALA A 9 -8.15 6.11 20.18
C ALA A 9 -8.35 7.06 19.00
N TYR A 10 -8.79 6.60 17.84
CA TYR A 10 -8.99 7.41 16.62
C TYR A 10 -10.13 6.87 15.75
N THR A 11 -10.75 7.76 14.99
CA THR A 11 -11.80 7.43 14.00
C THR A 11 -11.19 6.95 12.69
N LEU A 12 -12.03 6.36 11.81
CA LEU A 12 -11.61 6.00 10.46
C LEU A 12 -11.09 7.21 9.67
N ASN A 13 -11.75 8.36 9.81
CA ASN A 13 -11.32 9.59 9.12
C ASN A 13 -9.96 10.09 9.63
N GLU A 14 -9.69 10.00 10.92
CA GLU A 14 -8.38 10.34 11.49
C GLU A 14 -7.30 9.37 11.01
N ALA A 15 -7.59 8.07 10.94
CA ALA A 15 -6.67 7.09 10.36
C ALA A 15 -6.39 7.37 8.88
N ARG A 16 -7.41 7.68 8.08
CA ARG A 16 -7.25 8.08 6.68
C ARG A 16 -6.42 9.35 6.53
N ALA A 17 -6.61 10.33 7.42
CA ALA A 17 -5.82 11.56 7.40
C ALA A 17 -4.32 11.32 7.60
N MET A 18 -3.93 10.32 8.38
CA MET A 18 -2.52 9.94 8.55
C MET A 18 -1.93 9.39 7.24
N PHE A 19 -2.69 8.59 6.49
CA PHE A 19 -2.28 8.10 5.17
C PHE A 19 -2.26 9.21 4.12
N GLU A 20 -3.23 10.11 4.14
CA GLU A 20 -3.28 11.29 3.27
C GLU A 20 -2.04 12.19 3.50
N HIS A 21 -1.65 12.40 4.75
CA HIS A 21 -0.45 13.16 5.09
C HIS A 21 0.82 12.54 4.47
N ARG A 22 0.98 11.23 4.57
CA ARG A 22 2.06 10.49 3.91
C ARG A 22 2.04 10.65 2.39
N ALA A 23 0.85 10.60 1.80
CA ALA A 23 0.65 10.77 0.37
C ALA A 23 1.04 12.18 -0.10
N LEU A 24 0.74 13.22 0.69
CA LEU A 24 1.12 14.60 0.39
C LEU A 24 2.63 14.80 0.44
N TRP A 25 3.33 14.16 1.37
CA TRP A 25 4.80 14.21 1.37
C TRP A 25 5.36 13.65 0.07
N LEU A 26 4.86 12.53 -0.40
CA LEU A 26 5.30 11.95 -1.67
C LEU A 26 5.00 12.90 -2.84
N TYR A 27 3.79 13.47 -2.89
CA TYR A 27 3.40 14.42 -3.92
C TYR A 27 4.35 15.63 -4.02
N TYR A 28 4.65 16.25 -2.88
CA TYR A 28 5.53 17.43 -2.87
C TYR A 28 7.01 17.10 -3.07
N LEU A 29 7.46 15.91 -2.72
CA LEU A 29 8.83 15.43 -3.01
C LEU A 29 9.01 15.06 -4.48
N ALA A 30 7.95 14.58 -5.12
CA ALA A 30 7.96 14.16 -6.51
C ALA A 30 7.68 15.37 -7.44
N GLU A 31 8.70 16.18 -7.74
CA GLU A 31 8.55 17.36 -8.60
C GLU A 31 7.98 17.03 -9.98
N ASN A 32 8.32 15.87 -10.53
CA ASN A 32 7.84 15.38 -11.83
C ASN A 32 7.69 13.86 -11.82
N PRO A 33 6.66 13.33 -11.16
CA PRO A 33 6.51 11.90 -10.92
C PRO A 33 6.43 11.07 -12.20
N ALA A 34 5.79 11.57 -13.25
CA ALA A 34 5.66 10.87 -14.53
C ALA A 34 7.01 10.63 -15.22
N ASN A 35 8.03 11.42 -14.91
CA ASN A 35 9.37 11.32 -15.53
C ASN A 35 10.39 10.60 -14.64
N GLU A 36 10.03 10.16 -13.43
CA GLU A 36 11.01 9.55 -12.53
C GLU A 36 11.53 8.19 -13.03
N GLY A 37 10.73 7.38 -13.67
CA GLY A 37 11.09 6.02 -14.07
C GLY A 37 11.32 5.06 -12.89
N GLY A 38 11.26 3.75 -13.14
CA GLY A 38 11.25 2.70 -12.11
C GLY A 38 12.53 2.56 -11.28
N ASP A 39 13.67 3.12 -11.72
CA ASP A 39 14.94 3.13 -10.98
C ASP A 39 15.25 4.48 -10.34
N GLY A 40 14.30 5.38 -10.34
CA GLY A 40 14.45 6.71 -9.77
C GLY A 40 14.63 6.71 -8.25
N PRO A 41 15.10 7.83 -7.67
CA PRO A 41 15.40 7.92 -6.25
C PRO A 41 14.18 7.70 -5.35
N LEU A 42 12.98 8.11 -5.76
CA LEU A 42 11.75 7.90 -4.97
C LEU A 42 11.33 6.42 -4.99
N HIS A 43 11.37 5.76 -6.13
CA HIS A 43 11.13 4.32 -6.24
C HIS A 43 12.05 3.53 -5.29
N LYS A 44 13.34 3.84 -5.33
CA LYS A 44 14.33 3.19 -4.45
C LYS A 44 14.08 3.46 -2.96
N ALA A 45 13.71 4.68 -2.61
CA ALA A 45 13.42 5.06 -1.23
C ALA A 45 12.20 4.35 -0.67
N ILE A 46 11.10 4.33 -1.42
CA ILE A 46 9.85 3.66 -1.01
C ILE A 46 10.05 2.14 -0.92
N ARG A 47 10.82 1.55 -1.86
CA ARG A 47 11.17 0.12 -1.80
C ARG A 47 11.94 -0.24 -0.53
N LYS A 48 12.90 0.61 -0.10
CA LYS A 48 13.61 0.42 1.18
C LYS A 48 12.67 0.44 2.38
N CYS A 49 11.64 1.30 2.35
CA CYS A 49 10.60 1.30 3.37
C CYS A 49 9.84 -0.04 3.41
N GLY A 50 9.50 -0.60 2.25
CA GLY A 50 8.89 -1.92 2.16
C GLY A 50 9.79 -3.04 2.71
N LEU A 51 11.07 -3.04 2.36
CA LEU A 51 12.05 -3.98 2.89
C LEU A 51 12.20 -3.88 4.41
N TYR A 52 12.16 -2.67 4.96
CA TYR A 52 12.14 -2.46 6.41
C TYR A 52 10.91 -3.13 7.05
N HIS A 53 9.71 -2.92 6.51
CA HIS A 53 8.49 -3.54 7.02
C HIS A 53 8.50 -5.06 6.88
N ALA A 54 9.06 -5.59 5.80
CA ALA A 54 9.28 -7.02 5.65
C ALA A 54 10.11 -7.58 6.82
N ALA A 55 11.19 -6.89 7.19
CA ALA A 55 12.07 -7.33 8.27
C ALA A 55 11.44 -7.24 9.67
N VAL A 56 10.71 -6.16 9.97
CA VAL A 56 10.23 -5.88 11.34
C VAL A 56 8.82 -6.36 11.62
N LYS A 57 7.97 -6.49 10.60
CA LYS A 57 6.56 -6.85 10.76
C LYS A 57 6.23 -8.24 10.22
N PHE A 58 6.67 -8.53 8.99
CA PHE A 58 6.24 -9.73 8.28
C PHE A 58 7.14 -10.94 8.54
N GLY A 59 8.45 -10.74 8.63
CA GLY A 59 9.42 -11.83 8.66
C GLY A 59 9.57 -12.53 7.31
N LYS A 60 10.06 -13.77 7.31
CA LYS A 60 10.07 -14.58 6.10
C LYS A 60 8.69 -15.17 5.84
N PHE A 61 8.34 -15.35 4.57
CA PHE A 61 7.08 -15.97 4.20
C PHE A 61 6.97 -17.39 4.76
N GLU A 62 5.88 -17.68 5.43
CA GLU A 62 5.58 -19.01 5.97
C GLU A 62 4.33 -19.60 5.29
N THR A 63 3.19 -18.92 5.41
CA THR A 63 1.91 -19.33 4.83
C THR A 63 1.11 -18.14 4.34
N ILE A 64 0.20 -18.36 3.40
CA ILE A 64 -0.78 -17.35 2.96
C ILE A 64 -1.64 -16.87 4.14
N GLU A 65 -2.07 -17.76 5.02
CA GLU A 65 -2.89 -17.38 6.18
C GLU A 65 -2.17 -16.38 7.08
N LYS A 66 -0.93 -16.68 7.45
CA LYS A 66 -0.13 -15.78 8.30
C LYS A 66 0.15 -14.45 7.64
N PHE A 67 0.47 -14.46 6.34
CA PHE A 67 0.64 -13.22 5.57
C PHE A 67 -0.65 -12.41 5.53
N ASN A 68 -1.78 -13.05 5.28
CA ASN A 68 -3.09 -12.40 5.25
C ASN A 68 -3.42 -11.72 6.59
N GLU A 69 -3.21 -12.40 7.72
CA GLU A 69 -3.45 -11.82 9.05
C GLU A 69 -2.68 -10.51 9.26
N LEU A 70 -1.44 -10.45 8.82
CA LEU A 70 -0.59 -9.27 8.95
C LEU A 70 -0.92 -8.18 7.93
N PHE A 71 -1.18 -8.58 6.69
CA PHE A 71 -1.42 -7.67 5.56
C PHE A 71 -2.78 -6.98 5.66
N THR A 72 -3.81 -7.71 6.07
CA THR A 72 -5.18 -7.19 6.20
C THR A 72 -5.56 -6.81 7.64
N ALA A 73 -4.58 -6.57 8.51
CA ALA A 73 -4.82 -6.16 9.89
C ALA A 73 -5.43 -4.75 9.98
N GLU A 74 -6.21 -4.52 11.03
CA GLU A 74 -6.69 -3.17 11.36
C GLU A 74 -5.52 -2.28 11.85
N PRO A 75 -5.55 -0.96 11.63
CA PRO A 75 -6.62 -0.18 10.97
C PRO A 75 -6.55 -0.17 9.43
N VAL A 76 -5.51 -0.72 8.84
CA VAL A 76 -5.22 -0.62 7.40
C VAL A 76 -6.36 -1.24 6.56
N ARG A 77 -6.92 -2.35 7.04
CA ARG A 77 -8.06 -3.00 6.38
C ARG A 77 -9.23 -2.04 6.19
N SER A 78 -9.65 -1.36 7.24
CA SER A 78 -10.76 -0.39 7.18
C SER A 78 -10.39 0.86 6.38
N VAL A 79 -9.15 1.35 6.50
CA VAL A 79 -8.65 2.54 5.79
C VAL A 79 -8.78 2.38 4.28
N PHE A 80 -8.40 1.22 3.74
CA PHE A 80 -8.45 0.92 2.30
C PHE A 80 -9.73 0.19 1.87
N GLU A 81 -10.66 -0.08 2.79
CA GLU A 81 -11.87 -0.89 2.52
C GLU A 81 -11.50 -2.21 1.82
N MET A 82 -10.64 -2.98 2.47
CA MET A 82 -10.13 -4.24 1.93
C MET A 82 -11.18 -5.34 1.98
N GLU A 83 -11.38 -6.02 0.87
CA GLU A 83 -12.20 -7.23 0.72
C GLU A 83 -11.31 -8.41 0.31
N ILE A 84 -11.35 -9.50 1.08
CA ILE A 84 -10.67 -10.74 0.70
C ILE A 84 -11.59 -11.49 -0.27
N VAL A 85 -11.23 -11.51 -1.55
CA VAL A 85 -12.05 -12.15 -2.61
C VAL A 85 -11.66 -13.60 -2.88
N GLU A 86 -10.42 -13.97 -2.56
CA GLU A 86 -9.93 -15.35 -2.64
C GLU A 86 -8.83 -15.57 -1.61
N LYS A 87 -8.90 -16.66 -0.88
CA LYS A 87 -7.84 -17.10 0.02
C LYS A 87 -7.73 -18.63 -0.01
N THR A 88 -6.59 -19.12 -0.46
CA THR A 88 -6.22 -20.53 -0.48
C THR A 88 -4.82 -20.70 0.11
N ASP A 89 -4.31 -21.92 0.19
CA ASP A 89 -2.93 -22.15 0.66
C ASP A 89 -1.88 -21.56 -0.30
N GLU A 90 -2.25 -21.30 -1.55
CA GLU A 90 -1.33 -20.83 -2.60
C GLU A 90 -1.60 -19.39 -3.05
N LYS A 91 -2.78 -18.85 -2.76
CA LYS A 91 -3.21 -17.54 -3.27
C LYS A 91 -3.93 -16.71 -2.23
N LEU A 92 -3.65 -15.41 -2.28
CA LEU A 92 -4.42 -14.37 -1.60
C LEU A 92 -4.79 -13.29 -2.62
N SER A 93 -6.09 -13.05 -2.78
CA SER A 93 -6.62 -11.96 -3.60
C SER A 93 -7.39 -11.00 -2.71
N VAL A 94 -6.96 -9.75 -2.68
CA VAL A 94 -7.59 -8.68 -1.89
C VAL A 94 -7.92 -7.54 -2.83
N ASP A 95 -9.16 -7.06 -2.78
CA ASP A 95 -9.59 -5.86 -3.49
C ASP A 95 -9.66 -4.68 -2.51
N PHE A 96 -9.10 -3.54 -2.90
CA PHE A 96 -9.20 -2.29 -2.15
C PHE A 96 -10.27 -1.44 -2.81
N HIS A 97 -11.33 -1.10 -2.08
CA HIS A 97 -12.44 -0.27 -2.58
C HIS A 97 -12.23 1.24 -2.34
N TYR A 98 -11.21 1.60 -1.59
CA TYR A 98 -10.85 2.98 -1.29
C TYR A 98 -9.32 3.13 -1.22
N CYS A 99 -8.80 4.28 -1.67
CA CYS A 99 -7.38 4.60 -1.54
C CYS A 99 -7.21 6.02 -0.99
N PRO A 100 -6.79 6.19 0.26
CA PRO A 100 -6.59 7.52 0.86
C PRO A 100 -5.48 8.31 0.16
N LEU A 101 -4.50 7.62 -0.45
CA LEU A 101 -3.43 8.28 -1.19
C LEU A 101 -3.97 8.96 -2.44
N VAL A 102 -4.74 8.24 -3.26
CA VAL A 102 -5.37 8.80 -4.46
C VAL A 102 -6.30 9.97 -4.11
N GLU A 103 -7.09 9.82 -3.05
CA GLU A 103 -7.97 10.91 -2.59
C GLU A 103 -7.18 12.15 -2.17
N ALA A 104 -6.05 12.00 -1.48
CA ALA A 104 -5.19 13.11 -1.11
C ALA A 104 -4.62 13.82 -2.35
N TRP A 105 -4.13 13.07 -3.34
CA TRP A 105 -3.59 13.64 -4.58
C TRP A 105 -4.65 14.37 -5.41
N LYS A 106 -5.87 13.83 -5.47
CA LYS A 106 -7.01 14.52 -6.10
C LYS A 106 -7.33 15.85 -5.40
N LYS A 107 -7.35 15.88 -4.08
CA LYS A 107 -7.63 17.09 -3.28
C LYS A 107 -6.66 18.23 -3.55
N VAL A 108 -5.39 17.93 -3.84
CA VAL A 108 -4.38 18.95 -4.15
C VAL A 108 -4.24 19.24 -5.64
N GLY A 109 -5.10 18.65 -6.48
CA GLY A 109 -5.18 18.96 -7.90
C GLY A 109 -4.17 18.24 -8.78
N ALA A 110 -3.62 17.10 -8.33
CA ALA A 110 -2.75 16.28 -9.16
C ALA A 110 -3.48 15.80 -10.42
N SER A 111 -2.78 15.78 -11.55
CA SER A 111 -3.32 15.25 -12.81
C SER A 111 -3.48 13.73 -12.75
N ASP A 112 -4.32 13.15 -13.61
CA ASP A 112 -4.47 11.70 -13.71
C ASP A 112 -3.15 11.00 -14.04
N GLU A 113 -2.32 11.61 -14.88
CA GLU A 113 -0.97 11.10 -15.21
C GLU A 113 -0.07 11.08 -13.98
N ASP A 114 -0.05 12.15 -13.19
CA ASP A 114 0.73 12.22 -11.96
C ASP A 114 0.21 11.25 -10.91
N ILE A 115 -1.09 11.08 -10.76
CA ILE A 115 -1.70 10.12 -9.83
C ILE A 115 -1.27 8.69 -10.18
N THR A 116 -1.32 8.33 -11.46
CA THR A 116 -0.84 7.03 -11.93
C THR A 116 0.64 6.81 -11.60
N ALA A 117 1.49 7.80 -11.85
CA ALA A 117 2.92 7.74 -11.57
C ALA A 117 3.22 7.69 -10.06
N LEU A 118 2.53 8.50 -9.27
CA LEU A 118 2.65 8.49 -7.80
C LEU A 118 2.22 7.15 -7.20
N CYS A 119 1.17 6.53 -7.74
CA CYS A 119 0.74 5.20 -7.33
C CYS A 119 1.83 4.15 -7.61
N ASP A 120 2.45 4.18 -8.77
CA ASP A 120 3.54 3.26 -9.11
C ASP A 120 4.72 3.40 -8.15
N ILE A 121 5.09 4.62 -7.80
CA ILE A 121 6.11 4.90 -6.78
C ILE A 121 5.68 4.35 -5.43
N ALA A 122 4.45 4.61 -4.99
CA ALA A 122 3.93 4.16 -3.70
C ALA A 122 3.87 2.62 -3.61
N MET A 123 3.58 1.93 -4.72
CA MET A 123 3.53 0.47 -4.79
C MET A 123 4.91 -0.19 -4.62
N GLU A 124 5.99 0.55 -4.73
CA GLU A 124 7.31 0.03 -4.36
C GLU A 124 7.38 -0.39 -2.88
N GLY A 125 6.54 0.17 -2.03
CA GLY A 125 6.39 -0.29 -0.65
C GLY A 125 5.94 -1.75 -0.58
N ASP A 126 4.88 -2.11 -1.28
CA ASP A 126 4.37 -3.48 -1.35
C ASP A 126 5.35 -4.42 -2.06
N ARG A 127 5.95 -3.96 -3.16
CA ARG A 127 6.99 -4.73 -3.85
C ARG A 127 8.20 -5.01 -2.95
N GLY A 128 8.61 -4.05 -2.13
CA GLY A 128 9.67 -4.21 -1.13
C GLY A 128 9.31 -5.21 -0.03
N ILE A 129 8.06 -5.22 0.43
CA ILE A 129 7.57 -6.21 1.39
C ILE A 129 7.67 -7.61 0.78
N ILE A 130 7.13 -7.81 -0.43
CA ILE A 130 7.15 -9.09 -1.13
C ILE A 130 8.56 -9.59 -1.39
N GLU A 131 9.46 -8.71 -1.82
CA GLU A 131 10.88 -9.04 -1.99
C GLU A 131 11.52 -9.48 -0.66
N GLY A 132 11.28 -8.74 0.40
CA GLY A 132 11.89 -8.99 1.71
C GLY A 132 11.41 -10.28 2.37
N ILE A 133 10.15 -10.65 2.24
CA ILE A 133 9.61 -11.91 2.79
C ILE A 133 10.03 -13.12 1.98
N GLY A 134 10.19 -12.97 0.66
CA GLY A 134 10.52 -14.07 -0.26
C GLY A 134 9.36 -15.05 -0.48
N GLY A 135 9.55 -16.00 -1.37
CA GLY A 135 8.65 -17.16 -1.57
C GLY A 135 7.30 -16.83 -2.22
N THR A 136 7.06 -15.59 -2.61
CA THR A 136 5.79 -15.13 -3.18
C THR A 136 5.98 -14.25 -4.40
N LYS A 137 4.93 -14.16 -5.22
CA LYS A 137 4.79 -13.28 -6.38
C LYS A 137 3.67 -12.28 -6.11
N PHE A 138 3.88 -11.04 -6.55
CA PHE A 138 2.92 -9.94 -6.45
C PHE A 138 2.46 -9.48 -7.84
N GLU A 139 1.15 -9.31 -8.00
CA GLU A 139 0.55 -8.74 -9.21
C GLU A 139 -0.50 -7.70 -8.83
N LEU A 140 -0.59 -6.65 -9.65
CA LEU A 140 -1.51 -5.53 -9.46
C LEU A 140 -2.24 -5.24 -10.80
N PRO A 141 -3.22 -6.09 -11.20
CA PRO A 141 -3.87 -5.97 -12.51
C PRO A 141 -4.67 -4.69 -12.70
N LYS A 142 -5.28 -4.17 -11.62
CA LYS A 142 -6.11 -2.95 -11.62
C LYS A 142 -5.76 -2.06 -10.46
N THR A 143 -5.88 -0.74 -10.67
CA THR A 143 -5.69 0.25 -9.60
C THR A 143 -6.69 1.39 -9.71
N ILE A 144 -7.13 1.90 -8.57
CA ILE A 144 -7.96 3.11 -8.47
C ILE A 144 -7.22 4.30 -9.11
N ALA A 145 -5.90 4.36 -8.97
CA ALA A 145 -5.08 5.40 -9.59
C ALA A 145 -5.14 5.41 -11.12
N ASN A 146 -5.35 4.27 -11.75
CA ASN A 146 -5.54 4.14 -13.22
C ASN A 146 -6.99 4.37 -13.66
N GLY A 147 -7.91 4.66 -12.73
CA GLY A 147 -9.32 4.86 -13.03
C GLY A 147 -10.20 3.61 -12.88
N ASP A 148 -9.65 2.50 -12.40
CA ASP A 148 -10.44 1.31 -12.09
C ASP A 148 -11.26 1.52 -10.81
N ASP A 149 -12.33 0.74 -10.64
CA ASP A 149 -13.20 0.83 -9.46
C ASP A 149 -12.52 0.33 -8.18
N VAL A 150 -11.57 -0.58 -8.32
CA VAL A 150 -10.82 -1.20 -7.20
C VAL A 150 -9.35 -1.36 -7.55
N CYS A 151 -8.51 -1.43 -6.50
CA CYS A 151 -7.17 -1.99 -6.64
C CYS A 151 -7.24 -3.49 -6.41
N GLN A 152 -6.66 -4.28 -7.31
CA GLN A 152 -6.60 -5.73 -7.20
C GLN A 152 -5.20 -6.16 -6.77
N ILE A 153 -5.07 -6.52 -5.49
CA ILE A 153 -3.82 -7.07 -4.94
C ILE A 153 -3.88 -8.58 -5.09
N ARG A 154 -2.92 -9.14 -5.81
CA ARG A 154 -2.85 -10.59 -6.09
C ARG A 154 -1.50 -11.12 -5.65
N ILE A 155 -1.50 -12.02 -4.68
CA ILE A 155 -0.32 -12.63 -4.11
C ILE A 155 -0.45 -14.14 -4.28
N SER A 156 0.61 -14.77 -4.77
CA SER A 156 0.68 -16.22 -4.94
C SER A 156 2.03 -16.75 -4.50
N THR A 157 2.05 -18.00 -4.04
CA THR A 157 3.31 -18.72 -3.77
C THR A 157 4.07 -18.98 -5.06
N LEU A 158 5.39 -19.01 -4.97
CA LEU A 158 6.28 -19.39 -6.10
C LEU A 158 6.28 -20.89 -6.35
#